data_8149096504f8bae2084d9541c77a0813
#
_entry.id   8149096504f8bae2084d9541c77a0813
#
_cell.length_a   1.000
_cell.length_b   1.000
_cell.length_c   1.000
_cell.angle_alpha   90.00
_cell.angle_beta   90.00
_cell.angle_gamma   90.00
#
_symmetry.space_group_name_H-M   'P 1'
#
loop_
_entity.id
_entity.type
_entity.pdbx_description
1 polymer ?
#
loop_
_entity_poly.entity_id
_entity_poly.type
_entity_poly.pdbx_seq_one_letter_code
_entity_poly.pdbx_strand_id
1 'polypeptide(L)'
;TYDLGTPWEKPVLRDVSLILDPGQAMLITGDNGSGKTTLSRVLTGLLVPTWGRVTLGGRPMERCVGDVALSMQFARLQLQRPSVRSDILAAAGHGPRIGTGSVHRKGAISREEGDRIVDEAMELVGLDPALATRGIDDLSGGQMRRVALAGLLASHPSVLILDEPMAGLDVASRDLLISVLDERRRAGLSILVISHDLEGMDSLCDTHGRLAEGVLS
;
A
#
# COMPACT_ATOMS: atom_id res chain seq x y z
N THR A 1 -15.29 10.66 11.12
CA THR A 1 -15.36 11.26 12.47
C THR A 1 -14.80 10.28 13.48
N TYR A 2 -13.97 10.74 14.41
CA TYR A 2 -13.53 9.98 15.59
C TYR A 2 -14.41 10.37 16.78
N ASP A 3 -14.53 9.47 17.76
CA ASP A 3 -15.30 9.69 19.00
C ASP A 3 -16.75 10.18 18.76
N LEU A 4 -17.41 9.61 17.73
CA LEU A 4 -18.77 9.95 17.32
C LEU A 4 -19.74 9.91 18.51
N GLY A 5 -20.53 10.97 18.66
CA GLY A 5 -21.52 11.10 19.73
C GLY A 5 -20.95 11.43 21.11
N THR A 6 -19.66 11.76 21.21
CA THR A 6 -19.03 12.22 22.44
C THR A 6 -18.70 13.71 22.39
N PRO A 7 -18.42 14.37 23.54
CA PRO A 7 -17.96 15.77 23.57
C PRO A 7 -16.62 16.00 22.85
N TRP A 8 -15.88 14.93 22.53
CA TRP A 8 -14.59 14.96 21.82
C TRP A 8 -14.72 14.56 20.34
N GLU A 9 -15.93 14.53 19.81
CA GLU A 9 -16.18 14.22 18.41
C GLU A 9 -15.36 15.13 17.49
N LYS A 10 -14.50 14.51 16.66
CA LYS A 10 -13.64 15.23 15.73
C LYS A 10 -13.87 14.74 14.29
N PRO A 11 -14.50 15.54 13.43
CA PRO A 11 -14.57 15.27 12.01
C PRO A 11 -13.17 15.44 11.40
N VAL A 12 -12.64 14.37 10.77
CA VAL A 12 -11.32 14.37 10.13
C VAL A 12 -11.41 14.47 8.62
N LEU A 13 -12.40 13.78 8.03
CA LEU A 13 -12.71 13.88 6.60
C LEU A 13 -14.12 14.49 6.46
N ARG A 14 -14.26 15.40 5.50
CA ARG A 14 -15.50 16.13 5.25
C ARG A 14 -15.79 16.10 3.76
N ASP A 15 -16.86 15.42 3.39
CA ASP A 15 -17.39 15.40 2.02
C ASP A 15 -16.34 15.05 0.94
N VAL A 16 -15.46 14.08 1.26
CA VAL A 16 -14.42 13.62 0.34
C VAL A 16 -15.05 12.70 -0.69
N SER A 17 -14.91 13.06 -1.97
CA SER A 17 -15.30 12.22 -3.11
C SER A 17 -14.13 12.11 -4.07
N LEU A 18 -13.80 10.88 -4.48
CA LEU A 18 -12.80 10.61 -5.49
C LEU A 18 -13.19 9.36 -6.31
N ILE A 19 -12.71 9.32 -7.53
CA ILE A 19 -12.78 8.17 -8.41
C ILE A 19 -11.36 7.88 -8.89
N LEU A 20 -10.98 6.62 -8.84
CA LEU A 20 -9.71 6.12 -9.38
C LEU A 20 -10.05 5.03 -10.38
N ASP A 21 -9.78 5.29 -11.64
CA ASP A 21 -10.05 4.35 -12.73
C ASP A 21 -9.00 3.22 -12.79
N PRO A 22 -9.34 2.06 -13.37
CA PRO A 22 -8.37 0.97 -13.55
C PRO A 22 -7.13 1.44 -14.33
N GLY A 23 -5.94 1.13 -13.78
CA GLY A 23 -4.66 1.54 -14.37
C GLY A 23 -4.33 3.02 -14.25
N GLN A 24 -5.13 3.80 -13.54
CA GLN A 24 -4.86 5.21 -13.24
C GLN A 24 -3.94 5.35 -12.03
N ALA A 25 -3.09 6.38 -12.05
CA ALA A 25 -2.35 6.82 -10.87
C ALA A 25 -2.81 8.22 -10.44
N MET A 26 -3.10 8.37 -9.15
CA MET A 26 -3.53 9.63 -8.53
C MET A 26 -2.59 9.99 -7.37
N LEU A 27 -2.19 11.26 -7.30
CA LEU A 27 -1.47 11.81 -6.16
C LEU A 27 -2.41 12.67 -5.31
N ILE A 28 -2.45 12.40 -4.02
CA ILE A 28 -3.11 13.26 -3.03
C ILE A 28 -2.05 13.88 -2.14
N THR A 29 -1.92 15.19 -2.21
CA THR A 29 -1.04 15.97 -1.33
C THR A 29 -1.81 16.58 -0.16
N GLY A 30 -1.09 16.97 0.89
CA GLY A 30 -1.69 17.67 2.02
C GLY A 30 -0.75 17.77 3.21
N ASP A 31 -0.98 18.76 4.05
CA ASP A 31 -0.19 19.02 5.25
C ASP A 31 -0.36 17.93 6.33
N ASN A 32 0.54 17.90 7.30
CA ASN A 32 0.39 17.03 8.47
C ASN A 32 -0.91 17.33 9.21
N GLY A 33 -1.67 16.29 9.51
CA GLY A 33 -2.97 16.41 10.16
C GLY A 33 -4.14 16.71 9.23
N SER A 34 -3.95 16.83 7.91
CA SER A 34 -5.03 17.07 6.94
C SER A 34 -6.04 15.90 6.79
N GLY A 35 -5.70 14.70 7.29
CA GLY A 35 -6.55 13.50 7.21
C GLY A 35 -6.04 12.42 6.27
N LYS A 36 -4.85 12.53 5.68
CA LYS A 36 -4.27 11.58 4.71
C LYS A 36 -4.28 10.13 5.20
N THR A 37 -3.75 9.89 6.39
CA THR A 37 -3.72 8.54 6.99
C THR A 37 -5.13 8.02 7.31
N THR A 38 -6.07 8.89 7.63
CA THR A 38 -7.48 8.49 7.81
C THR A 38 -8.09 8.11 6.47
N LEU A 39 -7.80 8.88 5.42
CA LEU A 39 -8.27 8.59 4.06
C LEU A 39 -7.74 7.23 3.58
N SER A 40 -6.44 6.95 3.71
CA SER A 40 -5.85 5.67 3.32
C SER A 40 -6.51 4.48 4.05
N ARG A 41 -6.79 4.62 5.35
CA ARG A 41 -7.46 3.58 6.14
C ARG A 41 -8.92 3.37 5.75
N VAL A 42 -9.64 4.43 5.39
CA VAL A 42 -11.01 4.35 4.89
C VAL A 42 -11.04 3.68 3.52
N LEU A 43 -10.15 4.05 2.62
CA LEU A 43 -10.08 3.49 1.27
C LEU A 43 -9.66 2.02 1.25
N THR A 44 -8.92 1.55 2.26
CA THR A 44 -8.53 0.13 2.40
C THR A 44 -9.53 -0.71 3.19
N GLY A 45 -10.61 -0.10 3.71
CA GLY A 45 -11.57 -0.79 4.57
C GLY A 45 -11.06 -1.07 6.01
N LEU A 46 -9.88 -0.55 6.38
CA LEU A 46 -9.36 -0.62 7.75
C LEU A 46 -10.13 0.27 8.73
N LEU A 47 -10.82 1.26 8.20
CA LEU A 47 -11.69 2.16 8.94
C LEU A 47 -13.00 2.33 8.18
N VAL A 48 -14.11 2.03 8.84
CA VAL A 48 -15.46 2.26 8.27
C VAL A 48 -15.76 3.75 8.33
N PRO A 49 -16.17 4.39 7.21
CA PRO A 49 -16.56 5.80 7.24
C PRO A 49 -17.86 5.99 8.05
N THR A 50 -17.94 7.07 8.80
CA THR A 50 -19.15 7.44 9.56
C THR A 50 -20.33 7.71 8.63
N TRP A 51 -20.05 8.34 7.49
CA TRP A 51 -21.03 8.68 6.44
C TRP A 51 -20.41 8.39 5.07
N GLY A 52 -21.25 8.07 4.11
CA GLY A 52 -20.81 7.73 2.76
C GLY A 52 -20.42 6.26 2.63
N ARG A 53 -19.71 5.93 1.54
CA ARG A 53 -19.30 4.56 1.22
C ARG A 53 -18.04 4.54 0.37
N VAL A 54 -17.30 3.45 0.47
CA VAL A 54 -16.20 3.13 -0.45
C VAL A 54 -16.58 1.88 -1.22
N THR A 55 -16.32 1.90 -2.52
CA THR A 55 -16.58 0.75 -3.40
C THR A 55 -15.37 0.47 -4.29
N LEU A 56 -15.14 -0.80 -4.61
CA LEU A 56 -14.19 -1.26 -5.59
C LEU A 56 -14.93 -2.07 -6.66
N GLY A 57 -14.91 -1.60 -7.91
CA GLY A 57 -15.66 -2.23 -9.00
C GLY A 57 -17.17 -2.38 -8.69
N GLY A 58 -17.77 -1.37 -8.04
CA GLY A 58 -19.18 -1.37 -7.62
C GLY A 58 -19.49 -2.23 -6.38
N ARG A 59 -18.53 -2.99 -5.85
CA ARG A 59 -18.70 -3.81 -4.65
C ARG A 59 -18.31 -3.00 -3.39
N PRO A 60 -19.05 -3.12 -2.27
CA PRO A 60 -18.64 -2.50 -1.01
C PRO A 60 -17.24 -2.93 -0.57
N MET A 61 -16.45 -2.00 -0.02
CA MET A 61 -15.05 -2.23 0.37
C MET A 61 -14.91 -3.37 1.39
N GLU A 62 -15.87 -3.55 2.27
CA GLU A 62 -15.88 -4.62 3.29
C GLU A 62 -15.83 -6.03 2.65
N ARG A 63 -16.25 -6.15 1.39
CA ARG A 63 -16.19 -7.39 0.61
C ARG A 63 -14.96 -7.50 -0.28
N CYS A 64 -14.13 -6.47 -0.31
CA CYS A 64 -12.95 -6.34 -1.16
C CYS A 64 -11.65 -6.21 -0.35
N VAL A 65 -11.71 -6.49 0.96
CA VAL A 65 -10.54 -6.47 1.83
C VAL A 65 -9.52 -7.49 1.32
N GLY A 66 -8.33 -7.01 0.96
CA GLY A 66 -7.28 -7.82 0.30
C GLY A 66 -7.12 -7.53 -1.20
N ASP A 67 -8.13 -6.93 -1.85
CA ASP A 67 -8.02 -6.46 -3.24
C ASP A 67 -7.34 -5.08 -3.29
N VAL A 68 -7.22 -4.39 -2.15
CA VAL A 68 -6.52 -3.11 -1.97
C VAL A 68 -5.35 -3.30 -1.02
N ALA A 69 -4.14 -2.98 -1.48
CA ALA A 69 -2.92 -3.03 -0.68
C ALA A 69 -2.54 -1.63 -0.19
N LEU A 70 -2.02 -1.53 1.04
CA LEU A 70 -1.54 -0.30 1.65
C LEU A 70 -0.07 -0.43 2.02
N SER A 71 0.78 0.42 1.43
CA SER A 71 2.15 0.63 1.89
C SER A 71 2.17 1.76 2.92
N MET A 72 2.57 1.44 4.14
CA MET A 72 2.65 2.42 5.23
C MET A 72 4.00 3.17 5.19
N GLN A 73 4.02 4.39 5.71
CA GLN A 73 5.20 5.22 5.82
C GLN A 73 6.41 4.50 6.47
N PHE A 74 6.17 3.67 7.48
CA PHE A 74 7.21 2.89 8.16
C PHE A 74 7.16 1.43 7.74
N ALA A 75 7.99 1.05 6.76
CA ALA A 75 8.06 -0.31 6.23
C ALA A 75 8.27 -1.38 7.31
N ARG A 76 9.08 -1.08 8.36
CA ARG A 76 9.32 -2.02 9.47
C ARG A 76 8.04 -2.47 10.18
N LEU A 77 7.01 -1.62 10.22
CA LEU A 77 5.73 -1.97 10.85
C LEU A 77 4.89 -2.92 10.00
N GLN A 78 5.16 -3.02 8.71
CA GLN A 78 4.49 -3.95 7.79
C GLN A 78 5.11 -5.34 7.82
N LEU A 79 6.43 -5.42 8.05
CA LEU A 79 7.19 -6.66 8.04
C LEU A 79 7.01 -7.40 9.37
N GLN A 80 6.30 -8.53 9.33
CA GLN A 80 5.86 -9.26 10.51
C GLN A 80 6.48 -10.65 10.64
N ARG A 81 7.23 -11.09 9.64
CA ARG A 81 7.83 -12.41 9.58
C ARG A 81 9.34 -12.36 9.85
N PRO A 82 9.96 -13.47 10.28
CA PRO A 82 11.37 -13.47 10.63
C PRO A 82 12.32 -13.32 9.44
N SER A 83 11.91 -13.69 8.22
CA SER A 83 12.75 -13.62 7.01
C SER A 83 12.03 -12.99 5.83
N VAL A 84 12.80 -12.46 4.87
CA VAL A 84 12.31 -11.88 3.62
C VAL A 84 11.33 -12.84 2.92
N ARG A 85 11.75 -14.08 2.69
CA ARG A 85 10.93 -15.12 2.05
C ARG A 85 9.60 -15.32 2.76
N SER A 86 9.63 -15.48 4.07
CA SER A 86 8.41 -15.74 4.84
C SER A 86 7.47 -14.55 4.86
N ASP A 87 8.00 -13.34 4.80
CA ASP A 87 7.20 -12.11 4.79
C ASP A 87 6.53 -11.90 3.44
N ILE A 88 7.25 -12.03 2.32
CA ILE A 88 6.69 -11.94 0.97
C ILE A 88 5.58 -13.00 0.77
N LEU A 89 5.82 -14.26 1.15
CA LEU A 89 4.81 -15.32 1.03
C LEU A 89 3.58 -15.06 1.90
N ALA A 90 3.76 -14.51 3.11
CA ALA A 90 2.65 -14.15 3.98
C ALA A 90 1.82 -13.02 3.38
N ALA A 91 2.45 -11.99 2.83
CA ALA A 91 1.79 -10.89 2.15
C ALA A 91 1.05 -11.36 0.89
N ALA A 92 1.63 -12.29 0.13
CA ALA A 92 1.01 -12.94 -1.02
C ALA A 92 -0.18 -13.86 -0.66
N GLY A 93 -0.49 -14.05 0.63
CA GLY A 93 -1.59 -14.88 1.11
C GLY A 93 -1.23 -16.34 1.41
N HIS A 94 0.04 -16.71 1.41
CA HIS A 94 0.54 -18.08 1.58
C HIS A 94 1.27 -18.33 2.93
N GLY A 95 0.97 -17.55 3.97
CA GLY A 95 1.60 -17.71 5.29
C GLY A 95 0.65 -18.24 6.36
N PRO A 96 1.18 -18.76 7.52
CA PRO A 96 0.38 -19.01 8.70
C PRO A 96 -0.20 -17.69 9.25
N ARG A 97 -1.44 -17.74 9.79
CA ARG A 97 -2.11 -16.53 10.31
C ARG A 97 -1.33 -15.91 11.47
N ILE A 98 -1.17 -14.59 11.45
CA ILE A 98 -0.88 -13.78 12.63
C ILE A 98 -2.08 -12.84 12.82
N GLY A 99 -2.79 -12.97 13.95
CA GLY A 99 -3.94 -12.12 14.28
C GLY A 99 -5.27 -12.54 13.63
N THR A 100 -6.30 -11.74 13.88
CA THR A 100 -7.70 -11.98 13.48
C THR A 100 -8.09 -11.33 12.14
N GLY A 101 -7.14 -10.76 11.40
CA GLY A 101 -7.39 -10.10 10.11
C GLY A 101 -7.82 -11.12 9.03
N SER A 102 -8.86 -10.78 8.29
CA SER A 102 -9.37 -11.57 7.17
C SER A 102 -8.56 -11.27 5.91
N VAL A 103 -7.34 -11.83 5.81
CA VAL A 103 -6.60 -11.83 4.54
C VAL A 103 -7.14 -13.01 3.70
N HIS A 104 -7.42 -12.78 2.41
CA HIS A 104 -7.80 -13.83 1.48
C HIS A 104 -6.67 -14.86 1.41
N ARG A 105 -6.91 -16.02 2.04
CA ARG A 105 -5.93 -17.09 2.10
C ARG A 105 -5.97 -17.86 0.78
N LYS A 106 -4.91 -17.75 0.00
CA LYS A 106 -4.59 -18.70 -1.06
C LYS A 106 -4.15 -20.01 -0.39
N GLY A 107 -4.49 -21.15 -0.95
CA GLY A 107 -4.19 -22.47 -0.37
C GLY A 107 -2.70 -22.72 -0.09
N ALA A 108 -2.39 -23.90 0.44
CA ALA A 108 -1.01 -24.35 0.55
C ALA A 108 -0.39 -24.48 -0.84
N ILE A 109 0.84 -23.99 -1.00
CA ILE A 109 1.62 -24.05 -2.24
C ILE A 109 2.82 -24.98 -2.06
N SER A 110 3.33 -25.50 -3.18
CA SER A 110 4.60 -26.25 -3.18
C SER A 110 5.77 -25.32 -2.81
N ARG A 111 6.88 -25.90 -2.40
CA ARG A 111 8.10 -25.13 -2.15
C ARG A 111 8.57 -24.39 -3.40
N GLU A 112 8.56 -25.07 -4.54
CA GLU A 112 8.98 -24.54 -5.84
C GLU A 112 8.12 -23.34 -6.28
N GLU A 113 6.80 -23.43 -6.09
CA GLU A 113 5.89 -22.33 -6.37
C GLU A 113 6.14 -21.14 -5.42
N GLY A 114 6.41 -21.43 -4.14
CA GLY A 114 6.76 -20.41 -3.17
C GLY A 114 8.10 -19.72 -3.51
N ASP A 115 9.11 -20.48 -3.95
CA ASP A 115 10.40 -19.91 -4.37
C ASP A 115 10.19 -19.02 -5.59
N ARG A 116 9.42 -19.44 -6.60
CA ARG A 116 9.11 -18.63 -7.76
C ARG A 116 8.42 -17.31 -7.41
N ILE A 117 7.41 -17.32 -6.55
CA ILE A 117 6.71 -16.10 -6.10
C ILE A 117 7.70 -15.12 -5.44
N VAL A 118 8.60 -15.63 -4.61
CA VAL A 118 9.59 -14.80 -3.91
C VAL A 118 10.61 -14.23 -4.89
N ASP A 119 11.14 -15.04 -5.79
CA ASP A 119 12.15 -14.63 -6.77
C ASP A 119 11.56 -13.56 -7.70
N GLU A 120 10.38 -13.76 -8.26
CA GLU A 120 9.67 -12.78 -9.10
C GLU A 120 9.43 -11.47 -8.36
N ALA A 121 8.97 -11.54 -7.09
CA ALA A 121 8.71 -10.35 -6.30
C ALA A 121 9.98 -9.58 -5.93
N MET A 122 11.08 -10.29 -5.66
CA MET A 122 12.37 -9.66 -5.33
C MET A 122 13.02 -9.04 -6.57
N GLU A 123 12.98 -9.73 -7.71
CA GLU A 123 13.46 -9.22 -8.99
C GLU A 123 12.76 -7.91 -9.36
N LEU A 124 11.43 -7.89 -9.23
CA LEU A 124 10.60 -6.73 -9.54
C LEU A 124 11.06 -5.45 -8.82
N VAL A 125 11.50 -5.57 -7.57
CA VAL A 125 11.92 -4.41 -6.76
C VAL A 125 13.45 -4.28 -6.69
N GLY A 126 14.20 -5.00 -7.52
CA GLY A 126 15.66 -4.95 -7.58
C GLY A 126 16.34 -5.40 -6.29
N LEU A 127 15.84 -6.42 -5.62
CA LEU A 127 16.48 -7.05 -4.47
C LEU A 127 17.35 -8.23 -4.91
N ASP A 128 18.51 -8.36 -4.28
CA ASP A 128 19.39 -9.53 -4.48
C ASP A 128 18.68 -10.80 -3.97
N PRO A 129 18.52 -11.84 -4.80
CA PRO A 129 17.91 -13.11 -4.40
C PRO A 129 18.55 -13.75 -3.16
N ALA A 130 19.84 -13.51 -2.92
CA ALA A 130 20.54 -14.00 -1.73
C ALA A 130 19.92 -13.47 -0.41
N LEU A 131 19.17 -12.38 -0.46
CA LEU A 131 18.47 -11.84 0.71
C LEU A 131 17.23 -12.64 1.09
N ALA A 132 16.72 -13.56 0.27
CA ALA A 132 15.47 -14.28 0.52
C ALA A 132 15.43 -14.99 1.89
N THR A 133 16.55 -15.55 2.32
CA THR A 133 16.68 -16.25 3.62
C THR A 133 17.08 -15.34 4.78
N ARG A 134 17.42 -14.07 4.50
CA ARG A 134 17.90 -13.13 5.50
C ARG A 134 16.82 -12.72 6.47
N GLY A 135 17.23 -12.48 7.71
CA GLY A 135 16.37 -11.91 8.74
C GLY A 135 15.95 -10.48 8.41
N ILE A 136 14.69 -10.12 8.71
CA ILE A 136 14.19 -8.76 8.46
C ILE A 136 15.02 -7.71 9.22
N ASP A 137 15.42 -8.02 10.45
CA ASP A 137 16.18 -7.10 11.31
C ASP A 137 17.64 -6.87 10.83
N ASP A 138 18.12 -7.70 9.91
CA ASP A 138 19.46 -7.58 9.31
C ASP A 138 19.47 -6.73 8.01
N LEU A 139 18.30 -6.21 7.60
CA LEU A 139 18.15 -5.43 6.39
C LEU A 139 18.38 -3.93 6.64
N SER A 140 18.93 -3.24 5.63
CA SER A 140 18.92 -1.77 5.62
C SER A 140 17.48 -1.24 5.48
N GLY A 141 17.24 0.02 5.87
CA GLY A 141 15.93 0.65 5.73
C GLY A 141 15.39 0.63 4.28
N GLY A 142 16.26 0.85 3.30
CA GLY A 142 15.89 0.75 1.88
C GLY A 142 15.56 -0.68 1.43
N GLN A 143 16.27 -1.68 1.95
CA GLN A 143 15.95 -3.10 1.70
C GLN A 143 14.61 -3.48 2.33
N MET A 144 14.35 -3.09 3.59
CA MET A 144 13.06 -3.33 4.26
C MET A 144 11.90 -2.75 3.44
N ARG A 145 12.05 -1.53 2.93
CA ARG A 145 11.02 -0.87 2.11
C ARG A 145 10.75 -1.63 0.82
N ARG A 146 11.80 -2.08 0.13
CA ARG A 146 11.67 -2.90 -1.08
C ARG A 146 11.04 -4.26 -0.78
N VAL A 147 11.37 -4.91 0.33
CA VAL A 147 10.72 -6.16 0.76
C VAL A 147 9.23 -5.95 1.04
N ALA A 148 8.86 -4.87 1.74
CA ALA A 148 7.46 -4.54 1.98
C ALA A 148 6.69 -4.33 0.67
N LEU A 149 7.26 -3.58 -0.28
CA LEU A 149 6.67 -3.38 -1.59
C LEU A 149 6.55 -4.69 -2.39
N ALA A 150 7.60 -5.53 -2.40
CA ALA A 150 7.60 -6.84 -3.04
C ALA A 150 6.43 -7.71 -2.53
N GLY A 151 6.25 -7.76 -1.22
CA GLY A 151 5.15 -8.50 -0.60
C GLY A 151 3.76 -7.96 -1.00
N LEU A 152 3.59 -6.64 -1.04
CA LEU A 152 2.34 -6.01 -1.49
C LEU A 152 2.04 -6.34 -2.95
N LEU A 153 3.03 -6.24 -3.84
CA LEU A 153 2.87 -6.54 -5.27
C LEU A 153 2.64 -8.04 -5.53
N ALA A 154 3.28 -8.92 -4.75
CA ALA A 154 3.07 -10.37 -4.83
C ALA A 154 1.64 -10.81 -4.45
N SER A 155 0.87 -9.98 -3.75
CA SER A 155 -0.54 -10.23 -3.48
C SER A 155 -1.44 -10.03 -4.71
N HIS A 156 -0.94 -9.37 -5.75
CA HIS A 156 -1.67 -8.95 -6.96
C HIS A 156 -2.90 -8.10 -6.66
N PRO A 157 -2.74 -6.98 -5.94
CA PRO A 157 -3.87 -6.11 -5.63
C PRO A 157 -4.42 -5.42 -6.88
N SER A 158 -5.70 -5.07 -6.87
CA SER A 158 -6.31 -4.22 -7.90
C SER A 158 -5.95 -2.74 -7.70
N VAL A 159 -5.74 -2.34 -6.46
CA VAL A 159 -5.35 -0.98 -6.06
C VAL A 159 -4.21 -1.03 -5.06
N LEU A 160 -3.19 -0.22 -5.29
CA LEU A 160 -2.07 0.00 -4.37
C LEU A 160 -2.12 1.44 -3.83
N ILE A 161 -2.24 1.57 -2.53
CA ILE A 161 -2.15 2.86 -1.83
C ILE A 161 -0.78 2.97 -1.20
N LEU A 162 -0.07 4.06 -1.48
CA LEU A 162 1.29 4.34 -1.01
C LEU A 162 1.26 5.57 -0.11
N ASP A 163 1.58 5.41 1.16
CA ASP A 163 1.65 6.51 2.14
C ASP A 163 3.12 6.92 2.32
N GLU A 164 3.48 8.13 1.85
CA GLU A 164 4.82 8.72 1.86
C GLU A 164 5.90 7.80 1.25
N PRO A 165 5.73 7.30 0.01
CA PRO A 165 6.59 6.26 -0.54
C PRO A 165 8.04 6.72 -0.79
N MET A 166 8.26 8.01 -1.01
CA MET A 166 9.57 8.58 -1.34
C MET A 166 10.40 8.99 -0.12
N ALA A 167 9.79 9.06 1.07
CA ALA A 167 10.46 9.56 2.26
C ALA A 167 11.73 8.75 2.60
N GLY A 168 12.89 9.43 2.65
CA GLY A 168 14.17 8.80 2.99
C GLY A 168 14.76 7.86 1.94
N LEU A 169 14.28 7.88 0.69
CA LEU A 169 14.92 7.20 -0.42
C LEU A 169 15.98 8.10 -1.07
N ASP A 170 17.10 7.49 -1.48
CA ASP A 170 18.05 8.12 -2.40
C ASP A 170 17.49 8.18 -3.82
N VAL A 171 18.13 8.95 -4.69
CA VAL A 171 17.68 9.19 -6.07
C VAL A 171 17.51 7.88 -6.84
N ALA A 172 18.49 6.97 -6.78
CA ALA A 172 18.45 5.71 -7.50
C ALA A 172 17.28 4.79 -7.03
N SER A 173 17.01 4.80 -5.73
CA SER A 173 15.87 4.05 -5.15
C SER A 173 14.51 4.66 -5.54
N ARG A 174 14.44 5.99 -5.68
CA ARG A 174 13.23 6.70 -6.16
C ARG A 174 12.95 6.34 -7.61
N ASP A 175 13.97 6.42 -8.48
CA ASP A 175 13.84 6.12 -9.91
C ASP A 175 13.39 4.67 -10.12
N LEU A 176 13.98 3.74 -9.37
CA LEU A 176 13.56 2.33 -9.40
C LEU A 176 12.10 2.18 -8.97
N LEU A 177 11.69 2.81 -7.86
CA LEU A 177 10.31 2.75 -7.38
C LEU A 177 9.33 3.26 -8.42
N ILE A 178 9.61 4.43 -9.03
CA ILE A 178 8.77 5.02 -10.08
C ILE A 178 8.67 4.05 -11.27
N SER A 179 9.79 3.48 -11.71
CA SER A 179 9.81 2.54 -12.84
C SER A 179 8.95 1.30 -12.57
N VAL A 180 9.08 0.71 -11.39
CA VAL A 180 8.29 -0.46 -10.98
C VAL A 180 6.80 -0.13 -10.92
N LEU A 181 6.44 1.01 -10.34
CA LEU A 181 5.05 1.44 -10.22
C LEU A 181 4.43 1.75 -11.60
N ASP A 182 5.16 2.41 -12.50
CA ASP A 182 4.68 2.70 -13.85
C ASP A 182 4.48 1.43 -14.67
N GLU A 183 5.39 0.46 -14.56
CA GLU A 183 5.22 -0.85 -15.19
C GLU A 183 3.95 -1.56 -14.69
N ARG A 184 3.73 -1.59 -13.38
CA ARG A 184 2.54 -2.21 -12.78
C ARG A 184 1.25 -1.46 -13.14
N ARG A 185 1.30 -0.12 -13.18
CA ARG A 185 0.20 0.71 -13.65
C ARG A 185 -0.20 0.37 -15.08
N ARG A 186 0.76 0.29 -15.99
CA ARG A 186 0.52 -0.12 -17.39
C ARG A 186 -0.03 -1.53 -17.51
N ALA A 187 0.27 -2.40 -16.55
CA ALA A 187 -0.30 -3.74 -16.45
C ALA A 187 -1.71 -3.76 -15.81
N GLY A 188 -2.29 -2.58 -15.47
CA GLY A 188 -3.65 -2.44 -14.96
C GLY A 188 -3.78 -2.20 -13.45
N LEU A 189 -2.67 -2.09 -12.69
CA LEU A 189 -2.70 -1.73 -11.28
C LEU A 189 -3.10 -0.25 -11.14
N SER A 190 -4.14 0.04 -10.36
CA SER A 190 -4.48 1.41 -9.98
C SER A 190 -3.64 1.83 -8.78
N ILE A 191 -3.12 3.06 -8.79
CA ILE A 191 -2.18 3.55 -7.78
C ILE A 191 -2.71 4.84 -7.16
N LEU A 192 -2.76 4.89 -5.84
CA LEU A 192 -3.00 6.12 -5.09
C LEU A 192 -1.76 6.44 -4.26
N VAL A 193 -1.11 7.55 -4.57
CA VAL A 193 0.01 8.08 -3.79
C VAL A 193 -0.51 9.14 -2.84
N ILE A 194 -0.12 9.06 -1.59
CA ILE A 194 -0.41 10.04 -0.55
C ILE A 194 0.92 10.59 -0.06
N SER A 195 1.15 11.90 -0.22
CA SER A 195 2.40 12.54 0.19
C SER A 195 2.15 13.96 0.72
N HIS A 196 3.16 14.54 1.36
CA HIS A 196 3.15 15.94 1.75
C HIS A 196 3.69 16.85 0.65
N ASP A 197 4.38 16.29 -0.35
CA ASP A 197 4.90 17.01 -1.52
C ASP A 197 4.80 16.17 -2.82
N LEU A 198 5.23 16.75 -3.93
CA LEU A 198 5.17 16.13 -5.24
C LEU A 198 6.33 15.13 -5.49
N GLU A 199 7.51 15.40 -4.95
CA GLU A 199 8.76 14.60 -4.95
C GLU A 199 9.00 13.69 -6.17
N GLY A 200 8.75 14.19 -7.39
CA GLY A 200 8.97 13.44 -8.63
C GLY A 200 7.87 12.45 -8.99
N MET A 201 6.74 12.45 -8.28
CA MET A 201 5.57 11.63 -8.62
C MET A 201 4.76 12.15 -9.81
N ASP A 202 5.04 13.37 -10.28
CA ASP A 202 4.34 13.98 -11.43
C ASP A 202 4.43 13.13 -12.70
N SER A 203 5.54 12.40 -12.89
CA SER A 203 5.71 11.53 -14.05
C SER A 203 4.89 10.24 -13.98
N LEU A 204 4.49 9.83 -12.79
CA LEU A 204 3.70 8.63 -12.55
C LEU A 204 2.20 8.91 -12.49
N CYS A 205 1.80 10.04 -11.91
CA CYS A 205 0.41 10.32 -11.57
C CYS A 205 -0.32 11.11 -12.65
N ASP A 206 -1.46 10.58 -13.11
CA ASP A 206 -2.32 11.20 -14.14
C ASP A 206 -3.16 12.35 -13.57
N THR A 207 -3.48 12.28 -12.28
CA THR A 207 -4.35 13.25 -11.59
C THR A 207 -3.80 13.62 -10.23
N HIS A 208 -4.10 14.84 -9.79
CA HIS A 208 -3.64 15.38 -8.52
C HIS A 208 -4.83 15.93 -7.74
N GLY A 209 -4.81 15.71 -6.43
CA GLY A 209 -5.75 16.29 -5.47
C GLY A 209 -5.01 16.87 -4.27
N ARG A 210 -5.61 17.82 -3.59
CA ARG A 210 -5.11 18.36 -2.33
C ARG A 210 -6.09 18.11 -1.20
N LEU A 211 -5.62 17.46 -0.15
CA LEU A 211 -6.39 17.25 1.07
C LEU A 211 -6.01 18.32 2.10
N ALA A 212 -6.92 19.22 2.39
CA ALA A 212 -6.74 20.29 3.36
C ALA A 212 -7.92 20.30 4.34
N GLU A 213 -7.64 20.32 5.64
CA GLU A 213 -8.66 20.33 6.70
C GLU A 213 -9.79 19.28 6.52
N GLY A 214 -9.42 18.12 5.96
CA GLY A 214 -10.34 17.03 5.72
C GLY A 214 -11.19 17.14 4.43
N VAL A 215 -10.94 18.14 3.61
CA VAL A 215 -11.62 18.36 2.31
C VAL A 215 -10.64 18.07 1.19
N LEU A 216 -11.08 17.33 0.17
CA LEU A 216 -10.32 17.03 -1.05
C LEU A 216 -10.77 17.98 -2.18
N SER A 217 -9.78 18.62 -2.82
CA SER A 217 -9.98 19.53 -3.95
C SER A 217 -9.06 19.17 -5.11
#